data_baa79555a7e11ede4bae5e90815a231b
#
_entry.id   baa79555a7e11ede4bae5e90815a231b
#
_cell.length_a   1.000
_cell.length_b   1.000
_cell.length_c   1.000
_cell.angle_alpha   90.00
_cell.angle_beta   90.00
_cell.angle_gamma   90.00
#
_symmetry.space_group_name_H-M   'P 1'
#
loop_
_entity.id
_entity.type
_entity.pdbx_description
1 polymer ?
#
loop_
_entity_poly.entity_id
_entity_poly.type
_entity_poly.pdbx_seq_one_letter_code
_entity_poly.pdbx_strand_id
1 'polypeptide(L)'
;YDQSDALLLRRAIAAKRINHPSAGAMADTLRRRFAASQRRGNDVHLREQARFALDIDNKPSEALWLAQRNWAMQKEPADVLLVLRAALAFNPAAADPVVAFVSETGLQDVRVQNLLERLGDTDAAA
;
A
#
# COMPACT_ATOMS: atom_id res chain seq x y z
N TYR A 1 6.01 -17.39 6.35
CA TYR A 1 5.68 -15.96 6.46
C TYR A 1 5.71 -15.53 7.92
N ASP A 2 6.54 -14.56 8.22
CA ASP A 2 6.66 -14.01 9.57
C ASP A 2 5.68 -12.82 9.73
N GLN A 3 4.70 -12.98 10.62
CA GLN A 3 3.70 -11.95 10.86
C GLN A 3 4.19 -10.84 11.79
N SER A 4 5.38 -10.97 12.36
CA SER A 4 5.92 -9.95 13.27
C SER A 4 6.12 -8.61 12.56
N ASP A 5 6.51 -8.61 11.29
CA ASP A 5 6.70 -7.39 10.52
C ASP A 5 5.36 -6.71 10.23
N ALA A 6 4.30 -7.47 9.95
CA ALA A 6 2.97 -6.91 9.76
C ALA A 6 2.46 -6.24 11.05
N LEU A 7 2.68 -6.86 12.20
CA LEU A 7 2.29 -6.29 13.48
C LEU A 7 3.11 -5.04 13.80
N LEU A 8 4.43 -5.10 13.59
CA LEU A 8 5.31 -3.95 13.82
C LEU A 8 4.91 -2.78 12.92
N LEU A 9 4.56 -3.05 11.66
CA LEU A 9 4.11 -2.02 10.73
C LEU A 9 2.84 -1.32 11.23
N ARG A 10 1.86 -2.08 11.69
CA ARG A 10 0.63 -1.50 12.25
C ARG A 10 0.91 -0.62 13.46
N ARG A 11 1.82 -1.07 14.32
CA ARG A 11 2.25 -0.28 15.50
C ARG A 11 2.97 1.00 15.08
N ALA A 12 3.85 0.91 14.08
CA ALA A 12 4.60 2.06 13.58
C ALA A 12 3.65 3.11 12.97
N ILE A 13 2.67 2.67 12.19
CA ILE A 13 1.67 3.57 11.59
C ILE A 13 0.85 4.26 12.68
N ALA A 14 0.38 3.51 13.68
CA ALA A 14 -0.37 4.06 14.78
C ALA A 14 0.48 5.07 15.59
N ALA A 15 1.73 4.72 15.88
CA ALA A 15 2.65 5.60 16.61
C ALA A 15 2.92 6.90 15.84
N LYS A 16 3.07 6.82 14.53
CA LYS A 16 3.26 8.02 13.68
C LYS A 16 2.04 8.93 13.75
N ARG A 17 0.84 8.37 13.72
CA ARG A 17 -0.41 9.15 13.74
C ARG A 17 -0.58 9.98 15.01
N ILE A 18 -0.08 9.45 16.13
CA ILE A 18 -0.18 10.14 17.42
C ILE A 18 1.12 10.82 17.83
N ASN A 19 2.12 10.86 16.94
CA ASN A 19 3.44 11.43 17.21
C ASN A 19 4.12 10.81 18.43
N HIS A 20 3.96 9.48 18.60
CA HIS A 20 4.58 8.76 19.71
C HIS A 20 6.11 8.74 19.55
N PRO A 21 6.89 8.91 20.66
CA PRO A 21 8.35 8.93 20.57
C PRO A 21 8.99 7.69 19.94
N SER A 22 8.35 6.53 20.03
CA SER A 22 8.88 5.27 19.48
C SER A 22 8.68 5.12 17.96
N ALA A 23 7.93 6.02 17.32
CA ALA A 23 7.59 5.87 15.90
C ALA A 23 8.83 5.79 15.00
N GLY A 24 9.82 6.66 15.24
CA GLY A 24 11.07 6.67 14.46
C GLY A 24 11.86 5.39 14.56
N ALA A 25 11.99 4.83 15.77
CA ALA A 25 12.72 3.58 15.98
C ALA A 25 12.04 2.40 15.31
N MET A 26 10.72 2.32 15.36
CA MET A 26 9.93 1.29 14.67
C MET A 26 10.11 1.38 13.16
N ALA A 27 10.02 2.59 12.61
CA ALA A 27 10.21 2.83 11.18
C ALA A 27 11.62 2.41 10.73
N ASP A 28 12.65 2.75 11.50
CA ASP A 28 14.03 2.39 11.17
C ASP A 28 14.24 0.87 11.17
N THR A 29 13.65 0.16 12.13
CA THR A 29 13.70 -1.29 12.18
C THR A 29 13.08 -1.92 10.94
N LEU A 30 11.89 -1.47 10.56
CA LEU A 30 11.19 -1.95 9.36
C LEU A 30 11.98 -1.64 8.10
N ARG A 31 12.52 -0.43 8.01
CA ARG A 31 13.30 -0.03 6.82
C ARG A 31 14.50 -0.95 6.60
N ARG A 32 15.21 -1.29 7.68
CA ARG A 32 16.34 -2.22 7.60
C ARG A 32 15.89 -3.63 7.18
N ARG A 33 14.79 -4.13 7.75
CA ARG A 33 14.26 -5.46 7.43
C ARG A 33 13.81 -5.55 5.97
N PHE A 34 13.10 -4.54 5.49
CA PHE A 34 12.62 -4.52 4.11
C PHE A 34 13.78 -4.35 3.12
N ALA A 35 14.77 -3.52 3.44
CA ALA A 35 15.97 -3.39 2.61
C ALA A 35 16.74 -4.72 2.51
N ALA A 36 16.85 -5.46 3.61
CA ALA A 36 17.50 -6.77 3.61
C ALA A 36 16.73 -7.78 2.75
N SER A 37 15.40 -7.75 2.83
CA SER A 37 14.53 -8.60 2.01
C SER A 37 14.71 -8.31 0.52
N GLN A 38 14.76 -7.03 0.14
CA GLN A 38 14.96 -6.62 -1.25
C GLN A 38 16.34 -7.06 -1.78
N ARG A 39 17.39 -6.93 -0.96
CA ARG A 39 18.73 -7.36 -1.35
C ARG A 39 18.82 -8.86 -1.61
N ARG A 40 18.01 -9.67 -0.92
CA ARG A 40 17.95 -11.12 -1.15
C ARG A 40 17.10 -11.48 -2.38
N GLY A 41 16.52 -10.51 -3.06
CA GLY A 41 15.61 -10.76 -4.16
C GLY A 41 14.32 -11.45 -3.74
N ASN A 42 13.94 -11.28 -2.48
CA ASN A 42 12.81 -11.96 -1.89
C ASN A 42 11.54 -11.11 -2.05
N ASP A 43 10.52 -11.67 -2.71
CA ASP A 43 9.25 -10.97 -2.95
C ASP A 43 8.22 -11.16 -1.82
N VAL A 44 8.64 -11.69 -0.67
CA VAL A 44 7.78 -11.73 0.50
C VAL A 44 7.61 -10.32 1.08
N HIS A 45 6.48 -10.10 1.74
CA HIS A 45 6.15 -8.83 2.39
C HIS A 45 5.95 -7.64 1.44
N LEU A 46 5.65 -7.88 0.15
CA LEU A 46 5.39 -6.79 -0.79
C LEU A 46 4.21 -5.91 -0.34
N ARG A 47 3.15 -6.52 0.21
CA ARG A 47 2.01 -5.77 0.76
C ARG A 47 2.47 -4.82 1.87
N GLU A 48 3.24 -5.36 2.82
CA GLU A 48 3.74 -4.57 3.95
C GLU A 48 4.73 -3.51 3.50
N GLN A 49 5.60 -3.83 2.54
CA GLN A 49 6.55 -2.86 1.99
C GLN A 49 5.84 -1.71 1.28
N ALA A 50 4.79 -2.02 0.50
CA ALA A 50 4.01 -1.00 -0.19
C ALA A 50 3.32 -0.07 0.83
N ARG A 51 2.72 -0.65 1.87
CA ARG A 51 2.07 0.10 2.92
C ARG A 51 3.07 0.97 3.70
N PHE A 52 4.25 0.44 3.97
CA PHE A 52 5.32 1.19 4.62
C PHE A 52 5.74 2.40 3.78
N ALA A 53 5.96 2.19 2.48
CA ALA A 53 6.35 3.28 1.57
C ALA A 53 5.28 4.38 1.51
N LEU A 54 4.01 3.99 1.55
CA LEU A 54 2.89 4.93 1.46
C LEU A 54 2.65 5.68 2.77
N ASP A 55 2.58 4.96 3.90
CA ASP A 55 2.10 5.48 5.17
C ASP A 55 3.21 5.98 6.09
N ILE A 56 4.42 5.47 5.96
CA ILE A 56 5.57 5.83 6.81
C ILE A 56 6.55 6.72 6.06
N ASP A 57 7.07 6.27 4.92
CA ASP A 57 8.13 6.98 4.18
C ASP A 57 7.59 8.05 3.24
N ASN A 58 6.30 8.09 3.00
CA ASN A 58 5.67 9.05 2.09
C ASN A 58 6.34 9.05 0.70
N LYS A 59 6.51 7.86 0.15
CA LYS A 59 7.09 7.64 -1.17
C LYS A 59 6.07 6.99 -2.10
N PRO A 60 5.13 7.75 -2.65
CA PRO A 60 4.00 7.18 -3.39
C PRO A 60 4.39 6.45 -4.67
N SER A 61 5.46 6.89 -5.37
CA SER A 61 5.89 6.18 -6.58
C SER A 61 6.44 4.79 -6.25
N GLU A 62 7.26 4.68 -5.21
CA GLU A 62 7.76 3.40 -4.73
C GLU A 62 6.62 2.52 -4.23
N ALA A 63 5.69 3.11 -3.48
CA ALA A 63 4.51 2.40 -2.98
C ALA A 63 3.68 1.83 -4.13
N LEU A 64 3.47 2.59 -5.19
CA LEU A 64 2.72 2.11 -6.36
C LEU A 64 3.42 0.95 -7.04
N TRP A 65 4.72 1.04 -7.25
CA TRP A 65 5.51 -0.03 -7.86
C TRP A 65 5.41 -1.32 -7.05
N LEU A 66 5.57 -1.23 -5.73
CA LEU A 66 5.46 -2.38 -4.83
C LEU A 66 4.04 -2.94 -4.81
N ALA A 67 3.03 -2.07 -4.75
CA ALA A 67 1.64 -2.48 -4.76
C ALA A 67 1.26 -3.20 -6.06
N GLN A 68 1.77 -2.75 -7.19
CA GLN A 68 1.53 -3.42 -8.48
C GLN A 68 2.18 -4.79 -8.54
N ARG A 69 3.38 -4.95 -8.02
CA ARG A 69 4.05 -6.24 -7.94
C ARG A 69 3.29 -7.19 -7.02
N ASN A 70 2.83 -6.70 -5.87
CA ASN A 70 1.99 -7.47 -4.98
C ASN A 70 0.68 -7.88 -5.65
N TRP A 71 0.07 -6.97 -6.41
CA TRP A 71 -1.18 -7.22 -7.14
C TRP A 71 -1.06 -8.38 -8.13
N ALA A 72 0.07 -8.54 -8.76
CA ALA A 72 0.30 -9.66 -9.67
C ALA A 72 0.21 -11.02 -8.96
N MET A 73 0.43 -11.05 -7.65
CA MET A 73 0.49 -12.27 -6.84
C MET A 73 -0.73 -12.48 -5.95
N GLN A 74 -1.34 -11.39 -5.47
CA GLN A 74 -2.43 -11.45 -4.50
C GLN A 74 -3.49 -10.40 -4.85
N LYS A 75 -4.78 -10.79 -4.80
CA LYS A 75 -5.89 -9.91 -5.18
C LYS A 75 -6.98 -9.87 -4.12
N GLU A 76 -6.57 -9.78 -2.86
CA GLU A 76 -7.49 -9.60 -1.74
C GLU A 76 -7.91 -8.13 -1.61
N PRO A 77 -8.97 -7.82 -0.85
CA PRO A 77 -9.41 -6.42 -0.68
C PRO A 77 -8.31 -5.48 -0.19
N ALA A 78 -7.43 -5.95 0.70
CA ALA A 78 -6.28 -5.16 1.16
C ALA A 78 -5.34 -4.79 0.01
N ASP A 79 -5.16 -5.69 -0.95
CA ASP A 79 -4.30 -5.46 -2.12
C ASP A 79 -4.93 -4.48 -3.10
N VAL A 80 -6.24 -4.57 -3.28
CA VAL A 80 -7.02 -3.59 -4.05
C VAL A 80 -6.83 -2.19 -3.47
N LEU A 81 -6.99 -2.05 -2.15
CA LEU A 81 -6.85 -0.77 -1.46
C LEU A 81 -5.46 -0.16 -1.66
N LEU A 82 -4.41 -0.96 -1.57
CA LEU A 82 -3.04 -0.46 -1.72
C LEU A 82 -2.79 0.13 -3.11
N VAL A 83 -3.19 -0.58 -4.17
CA VAL A 83 -3.02 -0.05 -5.53
C VAL A 83 -3.81 1.23 -5.72
N LEU A 84 -5.08 1.25 -5.28
CA LEU A 84 -5.93 2.43 -5.43
C LEU A 84 -5.36 3.64 -4.67
N ARG A 85 -4.91 3.44 -3.44
CA ARG A 85 -4.32 4.51 -2.63
C ARG A 85 -3.03 5.06 -3.23
N ALA A 86 -2.15 4.17 -3.66
CA ALA A 86 -0.87 4.58 -4.26
C ALA A 86 -1.07 5.25 -5.62
N ALA A 87 -2.02 4.75 -6.42
CA ALA A 87 -2.36 5.35 -7.72
C ALA A 87 -2.92 6.76 -7.52
N LEU A 88 -3.85 6.95 -6.57
CA LEU A 88 -4.37 8.28 -6.26
C LEU A 88 -3.26 9.25 -5.87
N ALA A 89 -2.26 8.77 -5.11
CA ALA A 89 -1.19 9.62 -4.61
C ALA A 89 -0.14 9.96 -5.69
N PHE A 90 0.06 9.10 -6.69
CA PHE A 90 1.15 9.27 -7.65
C PHE A 90 0.69 9.32 -9.10
N ASN A 91 -0.08 8.31 -9.55
CA ASN A 91 -0.52 8.21 -10.96
C ASN A 91 -1.89 7.54 -11.02
N PRO A 92 -2.99 8.31 -11.04
CA PRO A 92 -4.34 7.74 -11.03
C PRO A 92 -4.62 6.76 -12.16
N ALA A 93 -4.05 6.94 -13.35
CA ALA A 93 -4.26 6.03 -14.48
C ALA A 93 -3.76 4.61 -14.19
N ALA A 94 -2.80 4.44 -13.29
CA ALA A 94 -2.30 3.13 -12.90
C ALA A 94 -3.33 2.27 -12.16
N ALA A 95 -4.45 2.86 -11.73
CA ALA A 95 -5.53 2.14 -11.08
C ALA A 95 -6.40 1.34 -12.05
N ASP A 96 -6.33 1.58 -13.35
CA ASP A 96 -7.26 1.02 -14.33
C ASP A 96 -7.43 -0.50 -14.26
N PRO A 97 -6.36 -1.32 -14.18
CA PRO A 97 -6.54 -2.78 -14.06
C PRO A 97 -7.28 -3.19 -12.79
N VAL A 98 -7.07 -2.47 -11.69
CA VAL A 98 -7.73 -2.78 -10.41
C VAL A 98 -9.19 -2.34 -10.45
N VAL A 99 -9.50 -1.20 -11.07
CA VAL A 99 -10.87 -0.74 -11.27
C VAL A 99 -11.65 -1.77 -12.08
N ALA A 100 -11.05 -2.29 -13.15
CA ALA A 100 -11.66 -3.35 -13.98
C ALA A 100 -11.93 -4.61 -13.15
N PHE A 101 -10.98 -5.02 -12.32
CA PHE A 101 -11.14 -6.19 -11.44
C PHE A 101 -12.30 -6.02 -10.46
N VAL A 102 -12.43 -4.84 -9.84
CA VAL A 102 -13.53 -4.55 -8.92
C VAL A 102 -14.87 -4.66 -9.64
N SER A 103 -14.96 -4.11 -10.84
CA SER A 103 -16.17 -4.18 -11.66
C SER A 103 -16.52 -5.61 -12.05
N GLU A 104 -15.52 -6.38 -12.51
CA GLU A 104 -15.74 -7.75 -12.98
C GLU A 104 -16.12 -8.71 -11.86
N THR A 105 -15.54 -8.53 -10.67
CA THR A 105 -15.78 -9.41 -9.53
C THR A 105 -16.97 -9.02 -8.68
N GLY A 106 -17.48 -7.80 -8.86
CA GLY A 106 -18.56 -7.26 -8.03
C GLY A 106 -18.13 -7.02 -6.57
N LEU A 107 -16.84 -6.82 -6.33
CA LEU A 107 -16.33 -6.59 -4.98
C LEU A 107 -17.04 -5.38 -4.34
N GLN A 108 -17.62 -5.61 -3.15
CA GLN A 108 -18.29 -4.57 -2.37
C GLN A 108 -17.51 -4.34 -1.07
N ASP A 109 -16.89 -3.17 -0.97
CA ASP A 109 -16.13 -2.74 0.21
C ASP A 109 -16.21 -1.21 0.24
N VAL A 110 -16.68 -0.67 1.37
CA VAL A 110 -16.88 0.78 1.51
C VAL A 110 -15.60 1.56 1.26
N ARG A 111 -14.47 1.05 1.74
CA ARG A 111 -13.17 1.72 1.55
C ARG A 111 -12.78 1.77 0.08
N VAL A 112 -13.03 0.68 -0.65
CA VAL A 112 -12.79 0.61 -2.10
C VAL A 112 -13.70 1.58 -2.83
N GLN A 113 -14.99 1.61 -2.49
CA GLN A 113 -15.95 2.51 -3.13
C GLN A 113 -15.56 3.98 -2.94
N ASN A 114 -15.11 4.36 -1.74
CA ASN A 114 -14.67 5.73 -1.48
C ASN A 114 -13.44 6.10 -2.35
N LEU A 115 -12.51 5.18 -2.53
CA LEU A 115 -11.35 5.44 -3.38
C LEU A 115 -11.72 5.51 -4.86
N LEU A 116 -12.66 4.69 -5.32
CA LEU A 116 -13.15 4.74 -6.70
C LEU A 116 -13.84 6.07 -6.99
N GLU A 117 -14.61 6.60 -6.05
CA GLU A 117 -15.22 7.92 -6.19
C GLU A 117 -14.15 9.02 -6.34
N ARG A 118 -13.11 8.95 -5.51
CA ARG A 118 -12.01 9.92 -5.59
C ARG A 118 -11.26 9.84 -6.91
N LEU A 119 -11.07 8.64 -7.46
CA LEU A 119 -10.48 8.44 -8.78
C LEU A 119 -11.35 9.06 -9.88
N GLY A 120 -12.66 8.87 -9.79
CA GLY A 120 -13.61 9.48 -10.73
C GLY A 120 -13.56 11.00 -10.69
N ASP A 121 -13.47 11.60 -9.51
CA ASP A 121 -13.32 13.05 -9.36
C ASP A 121 -12.03 13.56 -10.00
N THR A 122 -10.94 12.80 -9.90
CA THR A 122 -9.66 13.13 -10.54
C THR A 122 -9.81 13.13 -12.06
N ASP A 123 -10.47 12.12 -12.64
CA ASP A 123 -10.72 12.06 -14.08
C ASP A 123 -11.59 13.22 -14.53
N ALA A 124 -12.62 13.57 -13.77
CA ALA A 124 -13.52 14.67 -14.09
C ALA A 124 -12.81 16.02 -14.04
N ALA A 125 -11.79 16.17 -13.20
CA ALA A 125 -10.98 17.38 -13.07
C ALA A 125 -9.93 17.53 -14.17
N ALA A 126 -9.60 16.43 -14.85
CA ALA A 126 -8.65 16.45 -15.95
C ALA A 126 -9.34 16.92 -17.24
#